data_57b29985b86838b816bc0685cbe39992
#
_entry.id   57b29985b86838b816bc0685cbe39992
#
_cell.length_a   1.000
_cell.length_b   1.000
_cell.length_c   1.000
_cell.angle_alpha   90.00
_cell.angle_beta   90.00
_cell.angle_gamma   90.00
#
_symmetry.space_group_name_H-M   'P 1'
#
loop_
_entity.id
_entity.type
_entity.pdbx_description
1 polymer ?
#
loop_
_entity_poly.entity_id
_entity_poly.type
_entity_poly.pdbx_seq_one_letter_code
_entity_poly.pdbx_strand_id
1 'polypeptide(L)'
;MELLYKPNADEALRRWDAFWAGDMLDRPPVCHTALRREGTGPLPPLHQLTGFDGNFAGIAEDIEANLAALYFVAESFPGFGPSLGPDQFAGYLGCRIRLNEASGDTSWVELCVKDWASALPVHLDPSNRYWKQMLEFCAYLRPRAAGKFLVGVQDLHSNMDALAAMRGYEQMCLDMVDVPELIDEAVTQVRAIYPAVYDGFYEAAGLGEVGYTAPWAALVAPGKGNMVQCDFSALMSPRMFNRWVMPCLEDETSYLDHCAYHLDGPDALCHVPSLMTLAGLHVMQWTIGDGLIDSRPPSTWIELHQQFQAAGKACQIGGPVEMLKEIHPQLKPNLIHYVVEARSVAEVEEFLQWLVENS
;
A
#
# COMPACT_ATOMS: atom_id res chain seq x y z
N MET A 1 2.71 21.59 -7.84
CA MET A 1 3.74 20.59 -8.29
C MET A 1 3.67 20.46 -9.80
N GLU A 2 4.78 20.62 -10.51
CA GLU A 2 4.83 20.39 -11.96
C GLU A 2 5.48 19.03 -12.22
N LEU A 3 4.76 18.16 -12.95
CA LEU A 3 5.26 16.83 -13.32
C LEU A 3 5.14 16.64 -14.85
N LEU A 4 6.23 16.21 -15.47
CA LEU A 4 6.31 15.98 -16.93
C LEU A 4 5.20 15.03 -17.43
N TYR A 5 4.89 13.98 -16.66
CA TYR A 5 3.90 12.98 -17.06
C TYR A 5 2.48 13.28 -16.55
N LYS A 6 2.31 14.36 -15.73
CA LYS A 6 1.04 14.76 -15.12
C LYS A 6 0.88 16.29 -15.14
N PRO A 7 0.53 16.90 -16.30
CA PRO A 7 0.44 18.37 -16.41
C PRO A 7 -0.60 19.02 -15.48
N ASN A 8 -1.64 18.30 -15.10
CA ASN A 8 -2.69 18.78 -14.17
C ASN A 8 -2.48 18.30 -12.73
N ALA A 9 -1.23 18.08 -12.30
CA ALA A 9 -0.92 17.57 -10.97
C ALA A 9 -1.49 18.45 -9.85
N ASP A 10 -1.43 19.77 -9.96
CA ASP A 10 -1.96 20.69 -8.94
C ASP A 10 -3.48 20.57 -8.74
N GLU A 11 -4.23 20.31 -9.81
CA GLU A 11 -5.67 20.09 -9.71
C GLU A 11 -5.96 18.76 -9.01
N ALA A 12 -5.26 17.71 -9.40
CA ALA A 12 -5.40 16.40 -8.77
C ALA A 12 -5.01 16.42 -7.28
N LEU A 13 -3.92 17.13 -6.92
CA LEU A 13 -3.51 17.26 -5.53
C LEU A 13 -4.55 17.99 -4.67
N ARG A 14 -5.22 19.02 -5.18
CA ARG A 14 -6.30 19.69 -4.44
C ARG A 14 -7.44 18.75 -4.11
N ARG A 15 -7.79 17.78 -5.00
CA ARG A 15 -8.81 16.76 -4.68
C ARG A 15 -8.31 15.75 -3.66
N TRP A 16 -7.03 15.37 -3.72
CA TRP A 16 -6.42 14.54 -2.69
C TRP A 16 -6.41 15.23 -1.33
N ASP A 17 -6.03 16.50 -1.26
CA ASP A 17 -6.03 17.28 -0.01
C ASP A 17 -7.45 17.37 0.60
N ALA A 18 -8.47 17.64 -0.24
CA ALA A 18 -9.86 17.64 0.21
C ALA A 18 -10.30 16.24 0.71
N PHE A 19 -9.98 15.19 -0.03
CA PHE A 19 -10.31 13.81 0.36
C PHE A 19 -9.71 13.44 1.74
N TRP A 20 -8.42 13.73 1.95
CA TRP A 20 -7.77 13.45 3.24
C TRP A 20 -8.32 14.31 4.39
N ALA A 21 -8.87 15.47 4.09
CA ALA A 21 -9.59 16.30 5.06
C ALA A 21 -11.03 15.81 5.33
N GLY A 22 -11.48 14.74 4.67
CA GLY A 22 -12.88 14.28 4.76
C GLY A 22 -13.86 15.17 4.03
N ASP A 23 -13.37 16.01 3.10
CA ASP A 23 -14.12 16.96 2.28
C ASP A 23 -14.11 16.53 0.80
N MET A 24 -14.84 17.26 -0.03
CA MET A 24 -14.95 17.00 -1.45
C MET A 24 -15.10 18.33 -2.21
N LEU A 25 -14.38 18.49 -3.33
CA LEU A 25 -14.52 19.71 -4.14
C LEU A 25 -15.76 19.64 -5.02
N ASP A 26 -15.82 18.70 -5.92
CA ASP A 26 -16.90 18.52 -6.90
C ASP A 26 -17.30 17.05 -7.07
N ARG A 27 -16.40 16.13 -6.79
CA ARG A 27 -16.57 14.68 -6.88
C ARG A 27 -15.50 13.94 -6.08
N PRO A 28 -15.67 12.64 -5.79
CA PRO A 28 -14.62 11.79 -5.24
C PRO A 28 -13.37 11.76 -6.13
N PRO A 29 -12.16 11.52 -5.56
CA PRO A 29 -10.98 11.19 -6.35
C PRO A 29 -11.20 9.91 -7.16
N VAL A 30 -10.69 9.92 -8.40
CA VAL A 30 -10.77 8.79 -9.35
C VAL A 30 -9.38 8.51 -9.90
N CYS A 31 -8.96 7.25 -9.83
CA CYS A 31 -7.71 6.79 -10.43
C CYS A 31 -7.97 5.80 -11.57
N HIS A 32 -7.34 6.07 -12.70
CA HIS A 32 -7.25 5.17 -13.84
C HIS A 32 -5.96 5.47 -14.63
N THR A 33 -5.33 4.43 -15.14
CA THR A 33 -4.13 4.57 -15.97
C THR A 33 -4.35 3.85 -17.31
N ALA A 34 -4.07 4.53 -18.41
CA ALA A 34 -4.23 4.01 -19.75
C ALA A 34 -2.94 4.19 -20.58
N LEU A 35 -2.80 3.47 -21.69
CA LEU A 35 -1.73 3.75 -22.65
C LEU A 35 -2.00 5.06 -23.39
N ARG A 36 -0.99 5.91 -23.59
CA ARG A 36 -1.11 7.17 -24.34
C ARG A 36 -1.41 6.96 -25.82
N ARG A 37 -0.97 5.83 -26.40
CA ARG A 37 -1.17 5.49 -27.81
C ARG A 37 -1.58 4.04 -27.93
N GLU A 38 -2.64 3.79 -28.66
CA GLU A 38 -3.00 2.45 -29.10
C GLU A 38 -1.88 1.85 -29.96
N GLY A 39 -1.58 0.57 -29.79
CA GLY A 39 -0.51 -0.10 -30.51
C GLY A 39 0.90 0.19 -30.00
N THR A 40 1.05 0.83 -28.86
CA THR A 40 2.32 0.82 -28.11
C THR A 40 2.69 -0.65 -27.87
N GLY A 41 3.90 -1.05 -28.26
CA GLY A 41 4.40 -2.41 -28.01
C GLY A 41 4.44 -2.73 -26.53
N PRO A 42 4.78 -3.98 -26.15
CA PRO A 42 4.86 -4.34 -24.76
C PRO A 42 5.83 -3.40 -24.05
N LEU A 43 5.35 -2.84 -22.92
CA LEU A 43 6.19 -2.02 -22.06
C LEU A 43 7.26 -2.89 -21.41
N PRO A 44 8.45 -2.35 -21.10
CA PRO A 44 9.43 -3.07 -20.29
C PRO A 44 8.77 -3.58 -19.02
N PRO A 45 8.97 -4.85 -18.65
CA PRO A 45 8.42 -5.36 -17.41
C PRO A 45 9.06 -4.63 -16.22
N LEU A 46 8.24 -3.97 -15.42
CA LEU A 46 8.66 -3.39 -14.14
C LEU A 46 8.40 -4.44 -13.06
N HIS A 47 9.41 -5.25 -12.79
CA HIS A 47 9.34 -6.19 -11.68
C HIS A 47 9.51 -5.44 -10.35
N GLN A 48 8.76 -5.84 -9.33
CA GLN A 48 8.88 -5.29 -7.98
C GLN A 48 10.31 -5.39 -7.43
N LEU A 49 11.03 -6.42 -7.86
CA LEU A 49 12.41 -6.74 -7.46
C LEU A 49 13.49 -5.96 -8.21
N THR A 50 13.10 -4.89 -8.87
CA THR A 50 13.99 -4.00 -9.60
C THR A 50 15.06 -3.43 -8.67
N GLY A 51 16.33 -3.53 -9.09
CA GLY A 51 17.49 -3.08 -8.29
C GLY A 51 18.11 -4.15 -7.41
N PHE A 52 17.52 -5.34 -7.33
CA PHE A 52 18.07 -6.42 -6.52
C PHE A 52 19.49 -6.88 -6.95
N ASP A 53 19.78 -6.79 -8.22
CA ASP A 53 21.09 -7.06 -8.83
C ASP A 53 22.04 -5.85 -8.87
N GLY A 54 21.55 -4.67 -8.42
CA GLY A 54 22.30 -3.42 -8.44
C GLY A 54 22.33 -2.69 -9.78
N ASN A 55 21.59 -3.15 -10.80
CA ASN A 55 21.47 -2.48 -12.11
C ASN A 55 20.51 -1.30 -12.06
N PHE A 56 20.77 -0.30 -11.25
CA PHE A 56 19.90 0.85 -11.06
C PHE A 56 19.66 1.66 -12.34
N ALA A 57 20.66 1.77 -13.21
CA ALA A 57 20.58 2.58 -14.43
C ALA A 57 19.56 2.00 -15.42
N GLY A 58 19.68 0.71 -15.76
CA GLY A 58 18.76 0.05 -16.68
C GLY A 58 17.33 0.06 -16.18
N ILE A 59 17.15 -0.20 -14.88
CA ILE A 59 15.83 -0.16 -14.25
C ILE A 59 15.21 1.23 -14.30
N ALA A 60 15.97 2.27 -13.99
CA ALA A 60 15.47 3.65 -14.05
C ALA A 60 15.07 4.06 -15.46
N GLU A 61 15.78 3.59 -16.50
CA GLU A 61 15.41 3.77 -17.90
C GLU A 61 14.09 3.08 -18.23
N ASP A 62 13.89 1.84 -17.76
CA ASP A 62 12.64 1.10 -17.94
C ASP A 62 11.47 1.77 -17.19
N ILE A 63 11.67 2.27 -15.97
CA ILE A 63 10.69 3.05 -15.23
C ILE A 63 10.26 4.30 -16.02
N GLU A 64 11.22 5.10 -16.48
CA GLU A 64 10.93 6.32 -17.24
C GLU A 64 10.22 6.00 -18.55
N ALA A 65 10.61 4.95 -19.26
CA ALA A 65 9.96 4.50 -20.50
C ALA A 65 8.50 4.09 -20.25
N ASN A 66 8.24 3.31 -19.17
CA ASN A 66 6.89 2.91 -18.80
C ASN A 66 6.02 4.12 -18.46
N LEU A 67 6.48 5.00 -17.56
CA LEU A 67 5.72 6.17 -17.12
C LEU A 67 5.45 7.14 -18.27
N ALA A 68 6.39 7.32 -19.22
CA ALA A 68 6.21 8.14 -20.40
C ALA A 68 5.14 7.58 -21.36
N ALA A 69 4.96 6.27 -21.42
CA ALA A 69 3.97 5.61 -22.26
C ALA A 69 2.55 5.63 -21.67
N LEU A 70 2.41 5.97 -20.37
CA LEU A 70 1.15 5.94 -19.64
C LEU A 70 0.50 7.33 -19.58
N TYR A 71 -0.82 7.34 -19.60
CA TYR A 71 -1.67 8.50 -19.31
C TYR A 71 -2.36 8.31 -17.95
N PHE A 72 -2.09 9.23 -17.04
CA PHE A 72 -2.59 9.23 -15.67
C PHE A 72 -3.86 10.07 -15.61
N VAL A 73 -5.01 9.41 -15.69
CA VAL A 73 -6.33 10.05 -15.75
C VAL A 73 -6.72 10.58 -14.37
N ALA A 74 -7.42 11.70 -14.34
CA ALA A 74 -7.99 12.33 -13.15
C ALA A 74 -6.98 12.45 -11.99
N GLU A 75 -7.14 11.75 -10.89
CA GLU A 75 -6.29 11.83 -9.70
C GLU A 75 -5.20 10.75 -9.65
N SER A 76 -5.01 9.96 -10.73
CA SER A 76 -3.82 9.11 -10.87
C SER A 76 -2.55 9.92 -10.97
N PHE A 77 -1.49 9.42 -10.35
CA PHE A 77 -0.15 10.01 -10.41
C PHE A 77 0.87 9.07 -11.04
N PRO A 78 1.83 9.63 -11.81
CA PRO A 78 3.01 8.88 -12.20
C PRO A 78 3.83 8.59 -10.95
N GLY A 79 4.08 7.33 -10.69
CA GLY A 79 4.86 6.91 -9.54
C GLY A 79 5.50 5.55 -9.74
N PHE A 80 6.57 5.31 -9.01
CA PHE A 80 7.21 4.01 -8.92
C PHE A 80 7.64 3.75 -7.48
N GLY A 81 7.10 2.71 -6.86
CA GLY A 81 7.45 2.25 -5.52
C GLY A 81 8.56 1.19 -5.58
N PRO A 82 9.81 1.51 -5.17
CA PRO A 82 10.85 0.49 -5.04
C PRO A 82 10.41 -0.60 -4.07
N SER A 83 10.57 -1.87 -4.44
CA SER A 83 10.17 -2.99 -3.58
C SER A 83 11.07 -4.20 -3.79
N LEU A 84 11.27 -4.98 -2.75
CA LEU A 84 11.87 -6.30 -2.78
C LEU A 84 10.85 -7.42 -2.55
N GLY A 85 9.56 -7.11 -2.70
CA GLY A 85 8.44 -7.99 -2.47
C GLY A 85 7.82 -7.84 -1.07
N PRO A 86 6.72 -8.56 -0.78
CA PRO A 86 5.92 -8.37 0.44
C PRO A 86 6.72 -8.62 1.73
N ASP A 87 7.62 -9.60 1.73
CA ASP A 87 8.42 -9.96 2.92
C ASP A 87 9.69 -9.09 3.10
N GLN A 88 9.80 -7.95 2.40
CA GLN A 88 11.03 -7.13 2.46
C GLN A 88 11.36 -6.64 3.86
N PHE A 89 10.36 -6.38 4.71
CA PHE A 89 10.59 -5.96 6.09
C PHE A 89 11.33 -7.06 6.87
N ALA A 90 10.90 -8.33 6.78
CA ALA A 90 11.62 -9.47 7.35
C ALA A 90 13.02 -9.64 6.74
N GLY A 91 13.19 -9.30 5.47
CA GLY A 91 14.51 -9.22 4.81
C GLY A 91 15.44 -8.20 5.46
N TYR A 92 14.94 -7.02 5.83
CA TYR A 92 15.69 -5.99 6.56
C TYR A 92 16.06 -6.43 7.97
N LEU A 93 15.24 -7.29 8.58
CA LEU A 93 15.49 -7.89 9.90
C LEU A 93 16.42 -9.12 9.86
N GLY A 94 16.99 -9.46 8.69
CA GLY A 94 18.05 -10.46 8.57
C GLY A 94 17.70 -11.73 7.83
N CYS A 95 16.45 -11.93 7.40
CA CYS A 95 16.09 -13.07 6.59
C CYS A 95 16.61 -12.94 5.16
N ARG A 96 16.86 -14.08 4.52
CA ARG A 96 17.31 -14.10 3.13
C ARG A 96 16.10 -14.03 2.20
N ILE A 97 16.04 -13.00 1.36
CA ILE A 97 15.02 -12.85 0.33
C ILE A 97 15.28 -13.83 -0.83
N ARG A 98 14.24 -14.51 -1.26
CA ARG A 98 14.20 -15.40 -2.43
C ARG A 98 13.26 -14.83 -3.48
N LEU A 99 13.75 -14.71 -4.69
CA LEU A 99 12.94 -14.35 -5.84
C LEU A 99 12.10 -15.53 -6.30
N ASN A 100 10.88 -15.28 -6.75
CA ASN A 100 10.11 -16.26 -7.48
C ASN A 100 10.60 -16.29 -8.94
N GLU A 101 11.46 -17.26 -9.27
CA GLU A 101 12.02 -17.43 -10.61
C GLU A 101 10.94 -17.72 -11.68
N ALA A 102 9.78 -18.24 -11.27
CA ALA A 102 8.70 -18.60 -12.19
C ALA A 102 7.85 -17.41 -12.63
N SER A 103 7.58 -16.45 -11.73
CA SER A 103 6.79 -15.25 -12.04
C SER A 103 7.64 -14.00 -12.21
N GLY A 104 8.78 -13.92 -11.51
CA GLY A 104 9.62 -12.70 -11.47
C GLY A 104 8.98 -11.51 -10.74
N ASP A 105 7.72 -11.66 -10.29
CA ASP A 105 6.89 -10.56 -9.82
C ASP A 105 6.77 -10.48 -8.30
N THR A 106 7.22 -11.51 -7.57
CA THR A 106 7.14 -11.57 -6.12
C THR A 106 8.35 -12.24 -5.50
N SER A 107 8.46 -12.13 -4.20
CA SER A 107 9.50 -12.76 -3.39
C SER A 107 8.93 -13.26 -2.07
N TRP A 108 9.68 -14.11 -1.42
CA TRP A 108 9.47 -14.49 -0.03
C TRP A 108 10.82 -14.59 0.67
N VAL A 109 10.81 -14.72 2.00
CA VAL A 109 12.03 -14.94 2.75
C VAL A 109 12.22 -16.42 3.12
N GLU A 110 13.49 -16.83 3.24
CA GLU A 110 13.83 -18.08 3.92
C GLU A 110 13.60 -17.90 5.41
N LEU A 111 12.93 -18.87 6.05
CA LEU A 111 12.69 -18.84 7.49
C LEU A 111 14.01 -18.70 8.24
N CYS A 112 14.13 -17.67 9.06
CA CYS A 112 15.36 -17.35 9.77
C CYS A 112 15.25 -17.53 11.29
N VAL A 113 14.03 -17.58 11.84
CA VAL A 113 13.78 -17.84 13.26
C VAL A 113 13.45 -19.31 13.48
N LYS A 114 14.34 -20.03 14.17
CA LYS A 114 14.11 -21.42 14.58
C LYS A 114 13.52 -21.51 15.98
N ASP A 115 13.84 -20.56 16.82
CA ASP A 115 13.44 -20.47 18.22
C ASP A 115 13.51 -19.01 18.67
N TRP A 116 12.45 -18.49 19.26
CA TRP A 116 12.33 -17.09 19.65
C TRP A 116 13.31 -16.71 20.77
N ALA A 117 13.55 -17.60 21.72
CA ALA A 117 14.47 -17.32 22.83
C ALA A 117 15.92 -17.06 22.36
N SER A 118 16.29 -17.66 21.23
CA SER A 118 17.62 -17.45 20.60
C SER A 118 17.63 -16.36 19.53
N ALA A 119 16.47 -16.01 18.97
CA ALA A 119 16.37 -15.00 17.91
C ALA A 119 16.23 -13.58 18.45
N LEU A 120 15.77 -13.41 19.65
CA LEU A 120 15.65 -12.10 20.31
C LEU A 120 17.01 -11.57 20.77
N PRO A 121 17.25 -10.25 20.70
CA PRO A 121 16.33 -9.23 20.22
C PRO A 121 16.27 -9.13 18.68
N VAL A 122 15.06 -8.92 18.13
CA VAL A 122 14.90 -8.54 16.73
C VAL A 122 15.36 -7.09 16.55
N HIS A 123 16.18 -6.82 15.54
CA HIS A 123 16.72 -5.48 15.29
C HIS A 123 16.98 -5.23 13.80
N LEU A 124 16.95 -3.97 13.40
CA LEU A 124 17.41 -3.52 12.10
C LEU A 124 18.93 -3.37 12.15
N ASP A 125 19.65 -4.17 11.35
CA ASP A 125 21.08 -3.98 11.14
C ASP A 125 21.31 -2.96 10.02
N PRO A 126 21.90 -1.78 10.31
CA PRO A 126 22.21 -0.80 9.27
C PRO A 126 23.15 -1.31 8.17
N SER A 127 23.88 -2.40 8.42
CA SER A 127 24.76 -3.05 7.45
C SER A 127 24.04 -4.09 6.57
N ASN A 128 22.76 -4.40 6.87
CA ASN A 128 21.94 -5.33 6.09
C ASN A 128 21.97 -4.96 4.61
N ARG A 129 22.30 -5.95 3.76
CA ARG A 129 22.52 -5.71 2.33
C ARG A 129 21.23 -5.24 1.60
N TYR A 130 20.07 -5.77 1.97
CA TYR A 130 18.79 -5.42 1.34
C TYR A 130 18.37 -4.01 1.72
N TRP A 131 18.53 -3.67 3.01
CA TRP A 131 18.28 -2.33 3.53
C TRP A 131 19.16 -1.28 2.83
N LYS A 132 20.48 -1.50 2.80
CA LYS A 132 21.43 -0.58 2.13
C LYS A 132 21.11 -0.43 0.65
N GLN A 133 20.90 -1.52 -0.06
CA GLN A 133 20.60 -1.50 -1.48
C GLN A 133 19.30 -0.76 -1.79
N MET A 134 18.28 -0.91 -0.95
CA MET A 134 17.03 -0.18 -1.09
C MET A 134 17.21 1.33 -0.89
N LEU A 135 17.94 1.74 0.13
CA LEU A 135 18.27 3.16 0.35
C LEU A 135 19.09 3.74 -0.81
N GLU A 136 20.08 3.01 -1.30
CA GLU A 136 20.91 3.40 -2.46
C GLU A 136 20.06 3.55 -3.70
N PHE A 137 19.08 2.65 -3.94
CA PHE A 137 18.19 2.73 -5.08
C PHE A 137 17.20 3.91 -4.97
N CYS A 138 16.60 4.15 -3.82
CA CYS A 138 15.77 5.34 -3.58
C CYS A 138 16.55 6.63 -3.82
N ALA A 139 17.76 6.72 -3.28
CA ALA A 139 18.67 7.88 -3.49
C ALA A 139 19.06 8.06 -4.96
N TYR A 140 19.25 6.96 -5.70
CA TYR A 140 19.52 6.99 -7.15
C TYR A 140 18.31 7.49 -7.96
N LEU A 141 17.09 7.08 -7.59
CA LEU A 141 15.86 7.50 -8.27
C LEU A 141 15.51 8.96 -7.99
N ARG A 142 15.79 9.48 -6.80
CA ARG A 142 15.42 10.85 -6.39
C ARG A 142 15.72 11.93 -7.44
N PRO A 143 16.95 12.12 -7.95
CA PRO A 143 17.23 13.15 -8.95
C PRO A 143 16.58 12.85 -10.32
N ARG A 144 16.35 11.60 -10.65
CA ARG A 144 15.71 11.18 -11.91
C ARG A 144 14.20 11.40 -11.89
N ALA A 145 13.58 11.25 -10.73
CA ALA A 145 12.16 11.46 -10.50
C ALA A 145 11.76 12.94 -10.46
N ALA A 146 12.70 13.81 -10.08
CA ALA A 146 12.46 15.24 -9.90
C ALA A 146 11.78 15.89 -11.12
N GLY A 147 10.56 16.45 -10.91
CA GLY A 147 9.74 17.05 -11.95
C GLY A 147 9.14 16.08 -12.97
N LYS A 148 9.19 14.78 -12.74
CA LYS A 148 8.65 13.76 -13.66
C LYS A 148 7.61 12.85 -13.02
N PHE A 149 7.94 12.24 -11.86
CA PHE A 149 7.12 11.25 -11.17
C PHE A 149 7.43 11.22 -9.68
N LEU A 150 6.62 10.52 -8.90
CA LEU A 150 6.83 10.31 -7.47
C LEU A 150 7.61 9.00 -7.24
N VAL A 151 8.62 9.03 -6.38
CA VAL A 151 9.15 7.80 -5.80
C VAL A 151 8.15 7.36 -4.75
N GLY A 152 7.54 6.19 -4.92
CA GLY A 152 6.53 5.67 -4.02
C GLY A 152 7.12 5.19 -2.69
N VAL A 153 6.31 5.17 -1.66
CA VAL A 153 6.67 4.52 -0.39
C VAL A 153 6.55 3.01 -0.50
N GLN A 154 7.31 2.33 0.34
CA GLN A 154 7.37 0.87 0.32
C GLN A 154 6.12 0.24 0.94
N ASP A 155 5.74 -0.89 0.38
CA ASP A 155 4.82 -1.82 1.01
C ASP A 155 5.54 -2.51 2.17
N LEU A 156 5.11 -2.21 3.39
CA LEU A 156 5.73 -2.71 4.61
C LEU A 156 4.79 -3.69 5.31
N HIS A 157 5.03 -4.98 5.11
CA HIS A 157 4.45 -6.03 5.94
C HIS A 157 5.23 -6.10 7.25
N SER A 158 4.97 -5.13 8.14
CA SER A 158 5.55 -5.02 9.48
C SER A 158 4.79 -5.92 10.47
N ASN A 159 4.85 -5.62 11.74
CA ASN A 159 4.08 -6.26 12.81
C ASN A 159 4.12 -7.81 12.78
N MET A 160 2.96 -8.47 12.90
CA MET A 160 2.87 -9.94 12.89
C MET A 160 3.17 -10.56 11.53
N ASP A 161 3.02 -9.83 10.43
CA ASP A 161 3.39 -10.31 9.10
C ASP A 161 4.90 -10.57 9.03
N ALA A 162 5.72 -9.61 9.49
CA ALA A 162 7.17 -9.78 9.53
C ALA A 162 7.59 -10.99 10.38
N LEU A 163 6.98 -11.15 11.56
CA LEU A 163 7.29 -12.26 12.44
C LEU A 163 6.84 -13.61 11.85
N ALA A 164 5.68 -13.65 11.21
CA ALA A 164 5.20 -14.85 10.53
C ALA A 164 6.08 -15.22 9.31
N ALA A 165 6.53 -14.23 8.54
CA ALA A 165 7.49 -14.44 7.46
C ALA A 165 8.84 -14.98 7.97
N MET A 166 9.32 -14.50 9.13
CA MET A 166 10.59 -14.95 9.74
C MET A 166 10.49 -16.38 10.29
N ARG A 167 9.34 -16.77 10.84
CA ARG A 167 9.13 -18.01 11.60
C ARG A 167 8.46 -19.13 10.80
N GLY A 168 7.64 -18.77 9.82
CA GLY A 168 6.68 -19.63 9.14
C GLY A 168 5.29 -19.57 9.78
N TYR A 169 4.26 -19.46 8.94
CA TYR A 169 2.88 -19.21 9.34
C TYR A 169 2.32 -20.25 10.32
N GLU A 170 2.51 -21.54 10.02
CA GLU A 170 2.04 -22.63 10.89
C GLU A 170 2.71 -22.59 12.26
N GLN A 171 4.04 -22.43 12.27
CA GLN A 171 4.78 -22.39 13.52
C GLN A 171 4.48 -21.14 14.34
N MET A 172 4.23 -20.01 13.67
CA MET A 172 3.83 -18.78 14.33
C MET A 172 2.48 -18.93 15.04
N CYS A 173 1.52 -19.63 14.44
CA CYS A 173 0.24 -19.96 15.09
C CYS A 173 0.43 -20.79 16.39
N LEU A 174 1.37 -21.75 16.36
CA LEU A 174 1.70 -22.54 17.56
C LEU A 174 2.41 -21.68 18.61
N ASP A 175 3.39 -20.89 18.22
CA ASP A 175 4.18 -20.06 19.13
C ASP A 175 3.32 -19.00 19.85
N MET A 176 2.26 -18.47 19.21
CA MET A 176 1.29 -17.59 19.85
C MET A 176 0.53 -18.25 21.03
N VAL A 177 0.48 -19.58 21.06
CA VAL A 177 -0.15 -20.34 22.14
C VAL A 177 0.88 -20.84 23.16
N ASP A 178 2.02 -21.33 22.67
CA ASP A 178 3.01 -22.05 23.48
C ASP A 178 3.99 -21.09 24.18
N VAL A 179 4.36 -19.96 23.53
CA VAL A 179 5.35 -19.01 24.05
C VAL A 179 4.91 -17.53 23.85
N PRO A 180 3.68 -17.17 24.26
CA PRO A 180 3.10 -15.87 23.95
C PRO A 180 3.91 -14.68 24.49
N GLU A 181 4.67 -14.85 25.58
CA GLU A 181 5.51 -13.81 26.16
C GLU A 181 6.71 -13.46 25.24
N LEU A 182 7.27 -14.45 24.54
CA LEU A 182 8.33 -14.20 23.57
C LEU A 182 7.78 -13.49 22.32
N ILE A 183 6.52 -13.77 21.95
CA ILE A 183 5.84 -13.05 20.88
C ILE A 183 5.56 -11.59 21.29
N ASP A 184 5.13 -11.33 22.53
CA ASP A 184 4.98 -9.96 23.04
C ASP A 184 6.30 -9.16 22.93
N GLU A 185 7.43 -9.80 23.28
CA GLU A 185 8.74 -9.18 23.16
C GLU A 185 9.11 -8.91 21.69
N ALA A 186 8.95 -9.89 20.81
CA ALA A 186 9.25 -9.77 19.39
C ALA A 186 8.43 -8.64 18.71
N VAL A 187 7.10 -8.61 18.97
CA VAL A 187 6.20 -7.56 18.48
C VAL A 187 6.62 -6.18 18.96
N THR A 188 6.98 -6.05 20.24
CA THR A 188 7.43 -4.77 20.81
C THR A 188 8.67 -4.25 20.11
N GLN A 189 9.60 -5.14 19.74
CA GLN A 189 10.81 -4.77 19.02
C GLN A 189 10.51 -4.36 17.57
N VAL A 190 9.65 -5.11 16.86
CA VAL A 190 9.24 -4.76 15.47
C VAL A 190 8.54 -3.41 15.44
N ARG A 191 7.63 -3.12 16.38
CA ARG A 191 6.97 -1.81 16.51
C ARG A 191 8.00 -0.67 16.60
N ALA A 192 9.03 -0.83 17.42
CA ALA A 192 10.08 0.17 17.60
C ALA A 192 10.95 0.39 16.35
N ILE A 193 10.99 -0.59 15.43
CA ILE A 193 11.78 -0.53 14.20
C ILE A 193 11.04 0.20 13.06
N TYR A 194 9.71 0.15 13.02
CA TYR A 194 8.91 0.69 11.91
C TYR A 194 9.26 2.14 11.54
N PRO A 195 9.35 3.10 12.50
CA PRO A 195 9.72 4.48 12.16
C PRO A 195 11.09 4.60 11.50
N ALA A 196 12.07 3.84 11.96
CA ALA A 196 13.44 3.88 11.41
C ALA A 196 13.48 3.35 9.96
N VAL A 197 12.70 2.31 9.65
CA VAL A 197 12.57 1.77 8.29
C VAL A 197 11.85 2.78 7.40
N TYR A 198 10.74 3.34 7.86
CA TYR A 198 9.98 4.34 7.09
C TYR A 198 10.83 5.58 6.81
N ASP A 199 11.46 6.17 7.82
CA ASP A 199 12.29 7.38 7.68
C ASP A 199 13.48 7.15 6.76
N GLY A 200 14.11 5.99 6.81
CA GLY A 200 15.27 5.71 5.98
C GLY A 200 14.98 5.85 4.49
N PHE A 201 13.92 5.25 3.97
CA PHE A 201 13.58 5.43 2.55
C PHE A 201 12.88 6.77 2.26
N TYR A 202 12.10 7.33 3.20
CA TYR A 202 11.50 8.65 3.07
C TYR A 202 12.56 9.74 2.83
N GLU A 203 13.65 9.69 3.60
CA GLU A 203 14.80 10.60 3.46
C GLU A 203 15.60 10.29 2.19
N ALA A 204 15.91 9.01 1.93
CA ALA A 204 16.66 8.60 0.73
C ALA A 204 15.98 9.02 -0.57
N ALA A 205 14.65 8.85 -0.65
CA ALA A 205 13.85 9.27 -1.79
C ALA A 205 13.57 10.78 -1.84
N GLY A 206 13.85 11.53 -0.76
CA GLY A 206 13.63 12.99 -0.68
C GLY A 206 12.16 13.39 -0.63
N LEU A 207 11.28 12.53 -0.05
CA LEU A 207 9.83 12.74 -0.06
C LEU A 207 9.40 13.97 0.74
N GLY A 208 10.16 14.36 1.77
CA GLY A 208 9.91 15.59 2.51
C GLY A 208 10.04 16.87 1.69
N GLU A 209 10.88 16.87 0.63
CA GLU A 209 11.01 17.99 -0.31
C GLU A 209 9.85 18.02 -1.31
N VAL A 210 9.34 16.84 -1.67
CA VAL A 210 8.17 16.68 -2.55
C VAL A 210 6.89 17.11 -1.85
N GLY A 211 6.77 16.82 -0.55
CA GLY A 211 5.62 17.14 0.30
C GLY A 211 4.45 16.16 0.19
N TYR A 212 4.57 15.15 -0.67
CA TYR A 212 3.55 14.11 -0.89
C TYR A 212 4.20 12.73 -0.98
N THR A 213 3.46 11.73 -0.55
CA THR A 213 3.81 10.31 -0.66
C THR A 213 2.79 9.60 -1.55
N ALA A 214 3.23 8.53 -2.22
CA ALA A 214 2.39 7.69 -3.05
C ALA A 214 2.52 6.22 -2.61
N PRO A 215 1.62 5.73 -1.75
CA PRO A 215 1.51 4.30 -1.44
C PRO A 215 1.13 3.46 -2.68
N TRP A 216 1.36 2.17 -2.61
CA TRP A 216 1.12 1.25 -3.73
C TRP A 216 -0.35 1.18 -4.18
N ALA A 217 -1.29 1.50 -3.31
CA ALA A 217 -2.73 1.38 -3.56
C ALA A 217 -3.36 2.55 -4.31
N ALA A 218 -2.68 3.15 -5.29
CA ALA A 218 -3.19 4.27 -6.10
C ALA A 218 -3.69 5.47 -5.25
N LEU A 219 -3.01 5.77 -4.15
CA LEU A 219 -3.26 6.91 -3.27
C LEU A 219 -2.14 7.93 -3.41
N VAL A 220 -2.45 9.19 -3.16
CA VAL A 220 -1.46 10.25 -2.95
C VAL A 220 -1.84 10.99 -1.68
N ALA A 221 -0.91 11.12 -0.76
CA ALA A 221 -1.14 11.72 0.55
C ALA A 221 -0.16 12.83 0.84
N PRO A 222 -0.59 13.98 1.40
CA PRO A 222 0.34 15.01 1.87
C PRO A 222 1.13 14.49 3.07
N GLY A 223 2.39 14.89 3.19
CA GLY A 223 3.26 14.47 4.29
C GLY A 223 3.64 12.99 4.24
N LYS A 224 3.75 12.36 5.40
CA LYS A 224 4.06 10.95 5.58
C LYS A 224 2.79 10.12 5.43
N GLY A 225 2.60 9.45 4.29
CA GLY A 225 1.48 8.54 4.07
C GLY A 225 1.95 7.13 3.76
N ASN A 226 1.20 6.11 4.19
CA ASN A 226 1.41 4.73 3.78
C ASN A 226 0.13 3.89 3.90
N MET A 227 0.19 2.70 3.26
CA MET A 227 -0.69 1.59 3.60
C MET A 227 -0.12 0.87 4.82
N VAL A 228 -0.98 0.47 5.74
CA VAL A 228 -0.67 -0.46 6.83
C VAL A 228 -1.56 -1.68 6.71
N GLN A 229 -1.12 -2.82 7.20
CA GLN A 229 -1.81 -4.09 7.01
C GLN A 229 -1.34 -5.14 8.00
N CYS A 230 -2.06 -6.25 8.05
CA CYS A 230 -1.62 -7.49 8.66
C CYS A 230 -2.37 -8.66 7.99
N ASP A 231 -1.78 -9.26 6.96
CA ASP A 231 -2.38 -10.38 6.22
C ASP A 231 -2.43 -11.65 7.07
N PHE A 232 -1.44 -11.83 7.96
CA PHE A 232 -1.43 -12.92 8.92
C PHE A 232 -2.66 -12.88 9.85
N SER A 233 -3.34 -11.73 9.97
CA SER A 233 -4.53 -11.57 10.80
C SER A 233 -5.68 -12.51 10.42
N ALA A 234 -5.75 -12.96 9.16
CA ALA A 234 -6.73 -13.96 8.70
C ALA A 234 -6.64 -15.29 9.47
N LEU A 235 -5.50 -15.58 10.10
CA LEU A 235 -5.28 -16.76 10.94
C LEU A 235 -5.46 -16.49 12.43
N MET A 236 -5.87 -15.27 12.81
CA MET A 236 -5.93 -14.83 14.21
C MET A 236 -7.37 -14.67 14.70
N SER A 237 -7.59 -15.02 15.97
CA SER A 237 -8.83 -14.60 16.64
C SER A 237 -8.81 -13.09 16.93
N PRO A 238 -9.97 -12.41 17.09
CA PRO A 238 -10.02 -11.00 17.47
C PRO A 238 -9.26 -10.69 18.78
N ARG A 239 -9.20 -11.66 19.72
CA ARG A 239 -8.41 -11.50 20.96
C ARG A 239 -6.91 -11.44 20.67
N MET A 240 -6.41 -12.30 19.78
CA MET A 240 -5.00 -12.32 19.37
C MET A 240 -4.66 -11.08 18.59
N PHE A 241 -5.50 -10.68 17.65
CA PHE A 241 -5.36 -9.44 16.88
C PHE A 241 -5.23 -8.23 17.81
N ASN A 242 -6.13 -8.10 18.79
CA ASN A 242 -6.09 -7.00 19.75
C ASN A 242 -4.85 -7.03 20.65
N ARG A 243 -4.26 -8.20 20.92
CA ARG A 243 -3.04 -8.31 21.73
C ARG A 243 -1.79 -7.88 20.93
N TRP A 244 -1.66 -8.33 19.70
CA TRP A 244 -0.38 -8.25 18.97
C TRP A 244 -0.39 -7.31 17.77
N VAL A 245 -1.52 -7.18 17.06
CA VAL A 245 -1.60 -6.34 15.86
C VAL A 245 -2.05 -4.93 16.20
N MET A 246 -3.13 -4.78 16.95
CA MET A 246 -3.68 -3.45 17.26
C MET A 246 -2.65 -2.47 17.85
N PRO A 247 -1.79 -2.86 18.82
CA PRO A 247 -0.77 -1.94 19.32
C PRO A 247 0.25 -1.51 18.27
N CYS A 248 0.56 -2.36 17.27
CA CYS A 248 1.43 -1.99 16.15
C CYS A 248 0.73 -0.96 15.25
N LEU A 249 -0.53 -1.24 14.89
CA LEU A 249 -1.33 -0.35 14.06
C LEU A 249 -1.59 1.02 14.74
N GLU A 250 -1.75 1.05 16.06
CA GLU A 250 -1.85 2.30 16.82
C GLU A 250 -0.57 3.14 16.68
N ASP A 251 0.61 2.52 16.80
CA ASP A 251 1.89 3.21 16.62
C ASP A 251 2.08 3.67 15.17
N GLU A 252 1.86 2.79 14.20
CA GLU A 252 2.03 3.06 12.78
C GLU A 252 1.09 4.19 12.30
N THR A 253 -0.19 4.12 12.65
CA THR A 253 -1.18 5.12 12.24
C THR A 253 -1.02 6.46 12.98
N SER A 254 -0.42 6.46 14.18
CA SER A 254 -0.08 7.69 14.91
C SER A 254 1.21 8.33 14.40
N TYR A 255 2.11 7.54 13.83
CA TYR A 255 3.37 8.00 13.27
C TYR A 255 3.20 8.63 11.88
N LEU A 256 2.26 8.11 11.08
CA LEU A 256 1.95 8.60 9.75
C LEU A 256 0.97 9.79 9.81
N ASP A 257 1.15 10.79 8.94
CA ASP A 257 0.18 11.89 8.80
C ASP A 257 -1.12 11.39 8.16
N HIS A 258 -1.01 10.45 7.21
CA HIS A 258 -2.14 9.86 6.50
C HIS A 258 -1.95 8.35 6.33
N CYS A 259 -2.98 7.59 6.63
CA CYS A 259 -2.89 6.14 6.66
C CYS A 259 -4.11 5.47 6.02
N ALA A 260 -3.86 4.47 5.20
CA ALA A 260 -4.86 3.55 4.70
C ALA A 260 -4.57 2.13 5.21
N TYR A 261 -5.60 1.33 5.43
CA TYR A 261 -5.48 -0.07 5.83
C TYR A 261 -5.90 -0.99 4.69
N HIS A 262 -5.01 -1.92 4.33
CA HIS A 262 -5.32 -3.03 3.43
C HIS A 262 -5.97 -4.16 4.25
N LEU A 263 -7.25 -4.43 3.96
CA LEU A 263 -8.01 -5.50 4.58
C LEU A 263 -8.19 -6.62 3.55
N ASP A 264 -7.45 -7.71 3.70
CA ASP A 264 -7.44 -8.81 2.74
C ASP A 264 -8.22 -10.03 3.23
N GLY A 265 -9.14 -10.46 2.41
CA GLY A 265 -9.88 -11.69 2.58
C GLY A 265 -11.01 -11.68 3.63
N PRO A 266 -12.02 -12.56 3.45
CA PRO A 266 -13.19 -12.59 4.33
C PRO A 266 -12.87 -13.02 5.78
N ASP A 267 -11.79 -13.76 5.99
CA ASP A 267 -11.41 -14.23 7.33
C ASP A 267 -10.88 -13.09 8.22
N ALA A 268 -10.39 -11.99 7.61
CA ALA A 268 -9.96 -10.78 8.32
C ALA A 268 -11.12 -9.86 8.72
N LEU A 269 -12.34 -10.06 8.22
CA LEU A 269 -13.50 -9.20 8.54
C LEU A 269 -13.88 -9.18 10.02
N CYS A 270 -13.53 -10.22 10.76
CA CYS A 270 -13.79 -10.26 12.21
C CYS A 270 -12.99 -9.20 13.00
N HIS A 271 -11.98 -8.57 12.40
CA HIS A 271 -11.16 -7.52 12.99
C HIS A 271 -11.66 -6.09 12.70
N VAL A 272 -12.63 -5.92 11.81
CA VAL A 272 -13.19 -4.61 11.46
C VAL A 272 -13.63 -3.80 12.68
N PRO A 273 -14.32 -4.36 13.70
CA PRO A 273 -14.69 -3.59 14.88
C PRO A 273 -13.50 -2.95 15.60
N SER A 274 -12.35 -3.64 15.67
CA SER A 274 -11.14 -3.12 16.30
C SER A 274 -10.48 -2.05 15.40
N LEU A 275 -10.36 -2.31 14.09
CA LEU A 275 -9.80 -1.35 13.14
C LEU A 275 -10.55 -0.02 13.13
N MET A 276 -11.87 -0.04 13.30
CA MET A 276 -12.69 1.18 13.34
C MET A 276 -12.39 2.07 14.55
N THR A 277 -11.71 1.55 15.58
CA THR A 277 -11.32 2.35 16.77
C THR A 277 -10.01 3.13 16.56
N LEU A 278 -9.23 2.84 15.53
CA LEU A 278 -7.95 3.51 15.26
C LEU A 278 -8.18 4.96 14.81
N ALA A 279 -7.79 5.92 15.64
CA ALA A 279 -8.00 7.34 15.34
C ALA A 279 -7.17 7.82 14.14
N GLY A 280 -5.93 7.35 13.99
CA GLY A 280 -5.02 7.71 12.90
C GLY A 280 -5.26 6.96 11.59
N LEU A 281 -6.23 6.05 11.52
CA LEU A 281 -6.62 5.38 10.29
C LEU A 281 -7.64 6.23 9.53
N HIS A 282 -7.38 6.52 8.25
CA HIS A 282 -8.21 7.41 7.43
C HIS A 282 -9.00 6.66 6.35
N VAL A 283 -8.40 5.66 5.72
CA VAL A 283 -8.97 4.97 4.55
C VAL A 283 -8.96 3.47 4.77
N MET A 284 -10.03 2.79 4.38
CA MET A 284 -10.11 1.34 4.30
C MET A 284 -10.09 0.89 2.84
N GLN A 285 -9.16 0.02 2.49
CA GLN A 285 -9.17 -0.70 1.23
C GLN A 285 -9.56 -2.15 1.52
N TRP A 286 -10.68 -2.59 0.94
CA TRP A 286 -11.17 -3.96 1.07
C TRP A 286 -10.85 -4.77 -0.18
N THR A 287 -10.23 -5.91 0.00
CA THR A 287 -9.95 -6.90 -1.04
C THR A 287 -10.59 -8.23 -0.66
N ILE A 288 -11.39 -8.74 -1.56
CA ILE A 288 -12.18 -9.97 -1.31
C ILE A 288 -11.32 -11.25 -1.38
N GLY A 289 -10.06 -11.14 -1.81
CA GLY A 289 -9.14 -12.25 -2.02
C GLY A 289 -9.20 -12.84 -3.42
N ASP A 290 -8.12 -13.48 -3.84
CA ASP A 290 -7.99 -14.10 -5.16
C ASP A 290 -9.08 -15.15 -5.42
N GLY A 291 -9.64 -15.12 -6.64
CA GLY A 291 -10.62 -16.10 -7.11
C GLY A 291 -12.04 -15.94 -6.59
N LEU A 292 -12.32 -14.99 -5.70
CA LEU A 292 -13.66 -14.72 -5.17
C LEU A 292 -14.37 -13.54 -5.84
N ILE A 293 -13.67 -12.74 -6.62
CA ILE A 293 -14.16 -11.49 -7.23
C ILE A 293 -15.41 -11.71 -8.08
N ASP A 294 -15.46 -12.79 -8.85
CA ASP A 294 -16.53 -13.05 -9.80
C ASP A 294 -17.79 -13.73 -9.18
N SER A 295 -17.72 -14.12 -7.91
CA SER A 295 -18.80 -14.91 -7.29
C SER A 295 -19.79 -14.10 -6.47
N ARG A 296 -19.49 -12.85 -6.13
CA ARG A 296 -20.33 -12.02 -5.25
C ARG A 296 -20.69 -10.69 -5.91
N PRO A 297 -21.98 -10.29 -5.90
CA PRO A 297 -22.38 -8.99 -6.43
C PRO A 297 -21.81 -7.84 -5.57
N PRO A 298 -21.55 -6.66 -6.17
CA PRO A 298 -21.06 -5.47 -5.46
C PRO A 298 -21.90 -5.09 -4.24
N SER A 299 -23.22 -5.31 -4.33
CA SER A 299 -24.17 -5.10 -3.23
C SER A 299 -23.84 -5.89 -1.96
N THR A 300 -23.08 -6.98 -2.06
CA THR A 300 -22.62 -7.77 -0.90
C THR A 300 -21.74 -6.93 0.04
N TRP A 301 -21.02 -5.94 -0.48
CA TRP A 301 -20.03 -5.18 0.29
C TRP A 301 -20.48 -3.78 0.69
N ILE A 302 -21.68 -3.35 0.25
CA ILE A 302 -22.19 -2.01 0.58
C ILE A 302 -22.31 -1.81 2.09
N GLU A 303 -22.85 -2.78 2.83
CA GLU A 303 -22.96 -2.70 4.29
C GLU A 303 -21.59 -2.56 4.98
N LEU A 304 -20.56 -3.24 4.46
CA LEU A 304 -19.20 -3.13 4.96
C LEU A 304 -18.64 -1.71 4.73
N HIS A 305 -18.79 -1.17 3.54
CA HIS A 305 -18.35 0.20 3.23
C HIS A 305 -19.13 1.24 4.05
N GLN A 306 -20.44 1.04 4.26
CA GLN A 306 -21.26 1.89 5.12
C GLN A 306 -20.76 1.83 6.59
N GLN A 307 -20.33 0.66 7.07
CA GLN A 307 -19.72 0.50 8.40
C GLN A 307 -18.42 1.31 8.51
N PHE A 308 -17.55 1.28 7.50
CA PHE A 308 -16.33 2.10 7.48
C PHE A 308 -16.67 3.58 7.54
N GLN A 309 -17.61 4.03 6.71
CA GLN A 309 -18.03 5.43 6.67
C GLN A 309 -18.78 5.89 7.92
N ALA A 310 -19.48 4.99 8.61
CA ALA A 310 -20.10 5.28 9.89
C ALA A 310 -19.08 5.54 11.00
N ALA A 311 -17.91 4.91 10.89
CA ALA A 311 -16.75 5.16 11.77
C ALA A 311 -15.89 6.36 11.33
N GLY A 312 -16.32 7.12 10.30
CA GLY A 312 -15.59 8.27 9.77
C GLY A 312 -14.39 7.91 8.88
N LYS A 313 -14.29 6.65 8.42
CA LYS A 313 -13.22 6.20 7.52
C LYS A 313 -13.69 6.30 6.07
N ALA A 314 -12.80 6.76 5.19
CA ALA A 314 -13.05 6.70 3.76
C ALA A 314 -12.86 5.27 3.22
N CYS A 315 -13.42 5.00 2.02
CA CYS A 315 -13.31 3.73 1.34
C CYS A 315 -12.55 3.90 0.02
N GLN A 316 -11.55 3.07 -0.23
CA GLN A 316 -11.06 2.83 -1.57
C GLN A 316 -11.86 1.69 -2.21
N ILE A 317 -12.47 1.94 -3.37
CA ILE A 317 -13.31 0.97 -4.06
C ILE A 317 -12.84 0.85 -5.50
N GLY A 318 -12.46 -0.36 -5.90
CA GLY A 318 -12.05 -0.68 -7.27
C GLY A 318 -13.14 -1.39 -8.05
N GLY A 319 -13.17 -1.19 -9.37
CA GLY A 319 -14.01 -1.98 -10.26
C GLY A 319 -14.51 -1.27 -11.51
N PRO A 320 -15.36 -1.97 -12.31
CA PRO A 320 -15.95 -1.44 -13.53
C PRO A 320 -16.91 -0.26 -13.27
N VAL A 321 -16.95 0.69 -14.22
CA VAL A 321 -17.78 1.91 -14.13
C VAL A 321 -19.22 1.62 -13.74
N GLU A 322 -19.86 0.62 -14.35
CA GLU A 322 -21.27 0.31 -14.09
C GLU A 322 -21.52 -0.14 -12.64
N MET A 323 -20.59 -0.92 -12.09
CA MET A 323 -20.61 -1.31 -10.68
C MET A 323 -20.47 -0.10 -9.76
N LEU A 324 -19.51 0.79 -10.07
CA LEU A 324 -19.26 1.99 -9.26
C LEU A 324 -20.48 2.93 -9.27
N LYS A 325 -21.17 3.07 -10.41
CA LYS A 325 -22.41 3.84 -10.50
C LYS A 325 -23.56 3.22 -9.67
N GLU A 326 -23.63 1.89 -9.60
CA GLU A 326 -24.66 1.19 -8.80
C GLU A 326 -24.48 1.43 -7.29
N ILE A 327 -23.24 1.39 -6.81
CA ILE A 327 -22.96 1.52 -5.37
C ILE A 327 -22.87 2.98 -4.90
N HIS A 328 -22.47 3.92 -5.76
CA HIS A 328 -22.21 5.31 -5.41
C HIS A 328 -23.37 5.99 -4.64
N PRO A 329 -24.65 5.90 -5.07
CA PRO A 329 -25.76 6.56 -4.37
C PRO A 329 -26.03 6.03 -2.94
N GLN A 330 -25.40 4.93 -2.56
CA GLN A 330 -25.61 4.27 -1.28
C GLN A 330 -24.52 4.61 -0.26
N LEU A 331 -23.53 5.42 -0.66
CA LEU A 331 -22.37 5.78 0.13
C LEU A 331 -22.22 7.31 0.23
N LYS A 332 -21.42 7.76 1.20
CA LYS A 332 -21.08 9.19 1.35
C LYS A 332 -19.96 9.54 0.37
N PRO A 333 -20.18 10.41 -0.63
CA PRO A 333 -19.22 10.64 -1.70
C PRO A 333 -17.93 11.30 -1.24
N ASN A 334 -17.94 12.14 -0.20
CA ASN A 334 -16.74 12.73 0.40
C ASN A 334 -15.83 11.74 1.13
N LEU A 335 -16.29 10.50 1.34
CA LEU A 335 -15.54 9.41 1.96
C LEU A 335 -15.32 8.25 0.98
N ILE A 336 -15.09 8.55 -0.29
CA ILE A 336 -14.82 7.55 -1.33
C ILE A 336 -13.63 7.96 -2.17
N HIS A 337 -12.83 7.00 -2.56
CA HIS A 337 -11.85 7.06 -3.62
C HIS A 337 -12.06 5.87 -4.57
N TYR A 338 -12.12 6.12 -5.86
CA TYR A 338 -12.34 5.08 -6.87
C TYR A 338 -11.07 4.72 -7.64
N VAL A 339 -10.82 3.41 -7.80
CA VAL A 339 -9.86 2.85 -8.76
C VAL A 339 -10.67 2.21 -9.90
N VAL A 340 -10.73 2.87 -11.04
CA VAL A 340 -11.67 2.52 -12.11
C VAL A 340 -11.06 1.55 -13.10
N GLU A 341 -11.76 0.45 -13.33
CA GLU A 341 -11.52 -0.45 -14.44
C GLU A 341 -12.36 0.02 -15.64
N ALA A 342 -11.70 0.61 -16.64
CA ALA A 342 -12.37 1.12 -17.84
C ALA A 342 -11.69 0.63 -19.11
N ARG A 343 -12.48 0.52 -20.17
CA ARG A 343 -12.00 0.10 -21.50
C ARG A 343 -11.32 1.23 -22.27
N SER A 344 -11.60 2.48 -21.88
CA SER A 344 -11.05 3.66 -22.57
C SER A 344 -11.03 4.87 -21.64
N VAL A 345 -10.20 5.86 -21.98
CA VAL A 345 -10.18 7.16 -21.28
C VAL A 345 -11.53 7.87 -21.39
N ALA A 346 -12.22 7.78 -22.56
CA ALA A 346 -13.52 8.38 -22.74
C ALA A 346 -14.57 7.84 -21.75
N GLU A 347 -14.58 6.54 -21.49
CA GLU A 347 -15.46 5.93 -20.48
C GLU A 347 -15.21 6.49 -19.08
N VAL A 348 -13.92 6.75 -18.74
CA VAL A 348 -13.59 7.41 -17.47
C VAL A 348 -14.06 8.86 -17.45
N GLU A 349 -13.87 9.62 -18.54
CA GLU A 349 -14.31 11.01 -18.64
C GLU A 349 -15.83 11.15 -18.50
N GLU A 350 -16.60 10.24 -19.10
CA GLU A 350 -18.06 10.15 -18.93
C GLU A 350 -18.43 9.82 -17.47
N PHE A 351 -17.67 8.95 -16.81
CA PHE A 351 -17.87 8.63 -15.40
C PHE A 351 -17.55 9.82 -14.50
N LEU A 352 -16.49 10.57 -14.77
CA LEU A 352 -16.16 11.80 -14.02
C LEU A 352 -17.28 12.83 -14.11
N GLN A 353 -17.83 13.04 -15.31
CA GLN A 353 -18.98 13.94 -15.49
C GLN A 353 -20.20 13.45 -14.73
N TRP A 354 -20.49 12.15 -14.79
CA TRP A 354 -21.59 11.55 -14.05
C TRP A 354 -21.43 11.74 -12.53
N LEU A 355 -20.20 11.58 -11.99
CA LEU A 355 -19.92 11.79 -10.58
C LEU A 355 -20.19 13.25 -10.15
N VAL A 356 -19.80 14.25 -10.95
CA VAL A 356 -20.10 15.67 -10.66
C VAL A 356 -21.60 15.93 -10.54
N GLU A 357 -22.42 15.22 -11.32
CA GLU A 357 -23.88 15.37 -11.33
C GLU A 357 -24.58 14.59 -10.21
N ASN A 358 -23.92 13.59 -9.61
CA ASN A 358 -24.54 12.65 -8.67
C ASN A 358 -23.87 12.60 -7.27
N SER A 359 -22.87 13.44 -7.00
CA SER A 359 -22.17 13.50 -5.70
C SER A 359 -22.68 14.59 -4.76
#